data_6652f84cf14d23a97cab58488f039b3e
#
_entry.id   6652f84cf14d23a97cab58488f039b3e
#
_cell.length_a   1.000
_cell.length_b   1.000
_cell.length_c   1.000
_cell.angle_alpha   90.00
_cell.angle_beta   90.00
_cell.angle_gamma   90.00
#
_symmetry.space_group_name_H-M   'P 1'
#
loop_
_entity.id
_entity.type
_entity.pdbx_description
1 polymer ?
#
loop_
_entity_poly.entity_id
_entity_poly.type
_entity_poly.pdbx_seq_one_letter_code
_entity_poly.pdbx_strand_id
1 'polypeptide(L)'
;MTSELKQQFTLKISQRNKTRLVVILYEMMLVYIEEARQANEAGDQESFRKGIKNAKGCLHELMASLHLEYPVAENLMQLYVYSDRELTRADLRNSRTELAHVEEIMSKLHAAYETVSKQDESSPVMANTQTVYAGLTYGRNNLNESLADQGSSRGFRV
;
A
#
# COMPACT_ATOMS: atom_id res chain seq x y z
N MET A 1 13.63 -1.14 9.63
CA MET A 1 14.12 -0.65 8.31
C MET A 1 15.36 0.19 8.54
N THR A 2 16.39 -0.03 7.74
CA THR A 2 17.63 0.69 7.91
C THR A 2 17.49 2.13 7.47
N SER A 3 18.43 2.97 7.89
CA SER A 3 18.44 4.38 7.51
C SER A 3 18.58 4.53 6.00
N GLU A 4 19.45 3.73 5.40
CA GLU A 4 19.64 3.80 3.96
C GLU A 4 18.38 3.45 3.20
N LEU A 5 17.70 2.42 3.65
CA LEU A 5 16.48 1.99 3.00
C LEU A 5 15.39 3.05 3.12
N LYS A 6 15.31 3.70 4.29
CA LYS A 6 14.37 4.79 4.46
C LYS A 6 14.64 5.94 3.51
N GLN A 7 15.92 6.28 3.32
CA GLN A 7 16.29 7.33 2.40
C GLN A 7 15.92 6.99 0.96
N GLN A 8 16.12 5.72 0.58
CA GLN A 8 15.73 5.30 -0.76
C GLN A 8 14.24 5.44 -0.98
N PHE A 9 13.44 5.05 0.01
CA PHE A 9 11.99 5.19 -0.10
C PHE A 9 11.58 6.67 -0.15
N THR A 10 12.22 7.51 0.67
CA THR A 10 11.91 8.94 0.65
C THR A 10 12.19 9.55 -0.72
N LEU A 11 13.31 9.16 -1.32
CA LEU A 11 13.66 9.68 -2.64
C LEU A 11 12.65 9.23 -3.69
N LYS A 12 12.25 7.96 -3.63
CA LYS A 12 11.23 7.45 -4.56
C LYS A 12 9.94 8.24 -4.42
N ILE A 13 9.49 8.45 -3.20
CA ILE A 13 8.23 9.14 -2.95
C ILE A 13 8.26 10.54 -3.53
N SER A 14 9.36 11.26 -3.36
CA SER A 14 9.44 12.64 -3.81
C SER A 14 9.45 12.78 -5.32
N GLN A 15 9.64 11.68 -6.05
CA GLN A 15 9.77 11.74 -7.50
C GLN A 15 8.69 11.01 -8.27
N ARG A 16 7.71 10.44 -7.60
CA ARG A 16 6.75 9.56 -8.28
C ARG A 16 5.32 10.06 -8.14
N ASN A 17 4.46 9.55 -9.02
CA ASN A 17 3.05 9.88 -8.97
C ASN A 17 2.37 9.07 -7.85
N LYS A 18 1.05 9.27 -7.70
CA LYS A 18 0.32 8.65 -6.61
C LYS A 18 0.29 7.12 -6.70
N THR A 19 0.22 6.59 -7.91
CA THR A 19 0.23 5.15 -8.08
C THR A 19 1.56 4.57 -7.59
N ARG A 20 2.65 5.25 -7.92
CA ARG A 20 3.96 4.81 -7.48
C ARG A 20 4.10 4.91 -5.97
N LEU A 21 3.47 5.91 -5.38
CA LEU A 21 3.47 6.06 -3.93
C LEU A 21 2.82 4.85 -3.26
N VAL A 22 1.70 4.38 -3.81
CA VAL A 22 1.02 3.21 -3.28
C VAL A 22 1.93 1.99 -3.37
N VAL A 23 2.63 1.82 -4.50
CA VAL A 23 3.57 0.71 -4.67
C VAL A 23 4.65 0.78 -3.59
N ILE A 24 5.17 1.98 -3.33
CA ILE A 24 6.21 2.15 -2.32
C ILE A 24 5.70 1.79 -0.93
N LEU A 25 4.47 2.15 -0.63
CA LEU A 25 3.89 1.80 0.68
C LEU A 25 3.78 0.29 0.85
N TYR A 26 3.40 -0.43 -0.22
CA TYR A 26 3.39 -1.88 -0.14
C TYR A 26 4.79 -2.43 0.10
N GLU A 27 5.79 -1.87 -0.59
CA GLU A 27 7.18 -2.31 -0.41
C GLU A 27 7.66 -2.09 1.02
N MET A 28 7.38 -0.91 1.55
CA MET A 28 7.76 -0.61 2.93
C MET A 28 7.09 -1.56 3.91
N MET A 29 5.82 -1.83 3.68
CA MET A 29 5.08 -2.72 4.56
C MET A 29 5.67 -4.11 4.54
N LEU A 30 6.05 -4.61 3.36
CA LEU A 30 6.67 -5.92 3.25
C LEU A 30 8.01 -5.97 3.98
N VAL A 31 8.78 -4.88 3.93
CA VAL A 31 10.05 -4.81 4.65
C VAL A 31 9.80 -4.88 6.16
N TYR A 32 8.83 -4.12 6.66
CA TYR A 32 8.54 -4.12 8.08
C TYR A 32 8.04 -5.48 8.56
N ILE A 33 7.24 -6.16 7.73
CA ILE A 33 6.75 -7.49 8.06
C ILE A 33 7.92 -8.47 8.15
N GLU A 34 8.87 -8.37 7.23
CA GLU A 34 10.03 -9.24 7.26
C GLU A 34 10.90 -8.95 8.47
N GLU A 35 11.08 -7.68 8.81
CA GLU A 35 11.82 -7.32 10.01
C GLU A 35 11.17 -7.90 11.27
N ALA A 36 9.84 -7.81 11.32
CA ALA A 36 9.11 -8.36 12.46
C ALA A 36 9.29 -9.87 12.54
N ARG A 37 9.22 -10.55 11.38
CA ARG A 37 9.37 -11.99 11.34
C ARG A 37 10.75 -12.40 11.86
N GLN A 38 11.79 -11.71 11.40
CA GLN A 38 13.15 -12.01 11.84
C GLN A 38 13.33 -11.73 13.33
N ALA A 39 12.75 -10.65 13.82
CA ALA A 39 12.84 -10.33 15.22
C ALA A 39 12.15 -11.39 16.08
N ASN A 40 11.02 -11.90 15.61
CA ASN A 40 10.32 -12.95 16.33
C ASN A 40 11.17 -14.22 16.40
N GLU A 41 11.83 -14.57 15.28
CA GLU A 41 12.71 -15.75 15.25
C GLU A 41 13.89 -15.59 16.19
N ALA A 42 14.36 -14.37 16.38
CA ALA A 42 15.50 -14.10 17.25
C ALA A 42 15.07 -13.90 18.72
N GLY A 43 13.78 -13.93 18.99
CA GLY A 43 13.30 -13.71 20.35
C GLY A 43 13.32 -12.25 20.77
N ASP A 44 13.46 -11.33 19.83
CA ASP A 44 13.51 -9.89 20.12
C ASP A 44 12.09 -9.34 20.06
N GLN A 45 11.43 -9.36 21.22
CA GLN A 45 10.03 -8.96 21.31
C GLN A 45 9.83 -7.49 20.98
N GLU A 46 10.75 -6.65 21.40
CA GLU A 46 10.61 -5.21 21.18
C GLU A 46 10.67 -4.89 19.70
N SER A 47 11.64 -5.45 18.98
CA SER A 47 11.76 -5.22 17.55
C SER A 47 10.60 -5.83 16.77
N PHE A 48 10.07 -6.97 17.26
CA PHE A 48 8.91 -7.60 16.67
C PHE A 48 7.71 -6.64 16.71
N ARG A 49 7.44 -6.08 17.88
CA ARG A 49 6.30 -5.18 18.04
C ARG A 49 6.50 -3.90 17.28
N LYS A 50 7.75 -3.41 17.19
CA LYS A 50 8.03 -2.20 16.44
C LYS A 50 7.80 -2.42 14.95
N GLY A 51 8.21 -3.57 14.44
CA GLY A 51 7.98 -3.88 13.03
C GLY A 51 6.50 -3.92 12.69
N ILE A 52 5.70 -4.55 13.56
CA ILE A 52 4.26 -4.60 13.35
C ILE A 52 3.65 -3.21 13.39
N LYS A 53 4.08 -2.39 14.34
CA LYS A 53 3.57 -1.03 14.45
C LYS A 53 3.88 -0.22 13.18
N ASN A 54 5.09 -0.38 12.66
CA ASN A 54 5.49 0.32 11.45
C ASN A 54 4.68 -0.17 10.24
N ALA A 55 4.45 -1.48 10.15
CA ALA A 55 3.64 -2.03 9.07
C ALA A 55 2.22 -1.49 9.14
N LYS A 56 1.66 -1.40 10.35
CA LYS A 56 0.32 -0.83 10.51
C LYS A 56 0.29 0.64 10.10
N GLY A 57 1.39 1.36 10.34
CA GLY A 57 1.47 2.75 9.91
C GLY A 57 1.35 2.88 8.39
N CYS A 58 2.05 2.03 7.66
CA CYS A 58 1.95 2.02 6.20
C CYS A 58 0.52 1.65 5.77
N LEU A 59 -0.06 0.67 6.45
CA LEU A 59 -1.41 0.23 6.12
C LEU A 59 -2.43 1.34 6.32
N HIS A 60 -2.29 2.11 7.38
CA HIS A 60 -3.21 3.21 7.64
C HIS A 60 -3.06 4.32 6.58
N GLU A 61 -1.85 4.54 6.09
CA GLU A 61 -1.66 5.46 4.97
C GLU A 61 -2.35 4.95 3.71
N LEU A 62 -2.26 3.65 3.46
CA LEU A 62 -2.96 3.06 2.32
C LEU A 62 -4.47 3.25 2.47
N MET A 63 -5.00 3.02 3.67
CA MET A 63 -6.42 3.24 3.91
C MET A 63 -6.83 4.68 3.65
N ALA A 64 -6.02 5.62 4.13
CA ALA A 64 -6.32 7.03 3.99
C ALA A 64 -6.26 7.49 2.54
N SER A 65 -5.54 6.76 1.69
CA SER A 65 -5.39 7.15 0.29
C SER A 65 -6.53 6.65 -0.59
N LEU A 66 -7.44 5.83 -0.06
CA LEU A 66 -8.51 5.26 -0.87
C LEU A 66 -9.59 6.28 -1.17
N HIS A 67 -10.08 6.21 -2.41
CA HIS A 67 -11.22 7.01 -2.83
C HIS A 67 -12.44 6.09 -2.85
N LEU A 68 -13.24 6.17 -1.82
CA LEU A 68 -14.31 5.19 -1.61
C LEU A 68 -15.44 5.30 -2.63
N GLU A 69 -15.40 6.31 -3.46
CA GLU A 69 -16.39 6.40 -4.53
C GLU A 69 -16.15 5.40 -5.64
N TYR A 70 -14.99 4.75 -5.68
CA TYR A 70 -14.69 3.74 -6.68
C TYR A 70 -14.97 2.34 -6.11
N PRO A 71 -15.59 1.46 -6.89
CA PRO A 71 -15.95 0.13 -6.38
C PRO A 71 -14.75 -0.67 -5.84
N VAL A 72 -13.59 -0.53 -6.49
CA VAL A 72 -12.43 -1.28 -6.04
C VAL A 72 -11.96 -0.83 -4.68
N ALA A 73 -12.17 0.42 -4.33
CA ALA A 73 -11.71 0.93 -3.05
C ALA A 73 -12.38 0.19 -1.90
N GLU A 74 -13.62 -0.18 -2.08
CA GLU A 74 -14.34 -0.92 -1.05
C GLU A 74 -13.70 -2.28 -0.82
N ASN A 75 -13.37 -2.97 -1.91
CA ASN A 75 -12.71 -4.28 -1.81
C ASN A 75 -11.33 -4.15 -1.18
N LEU A 76 -10.59 -3.11 -1.57
CA LEU A 76 -9.28 -2.88 -0.98
C LEU A 76 -9.38 -2.56 0.50
N MET A 77 -10.38 -1.76 0.87
CA MET A 77 -10.59 -1.44 2.29
C MET A 77 -10.82 -2.70 3.10
N GLN A 78 -11.62 -3.65 2.56
CA GLN A 78 -11.85 -4.90 3.26
C GLN A 78 -10.55 -5.68 3.46
N LEU A 79 -9.71 -5.72 2.44
CA LEU A 79 -8.41 -6.39 2.56
C LEU A 79 -7.52 -5.69 3.57
N TYR A 80 -7.55 -4.36 3.59
CA TYR A 80 -6.74 -3.59 4.53
C TYR A 80 -7.22 -3.80 5.96
N VAL A 81 -8.54 -3.79 6.17
CA VAL A 81 -9.09 -4.01 7.51
C VAL A 81 -8.76 -5.43 7.98
N TYR A 82 -8.83 -6.41 7.09
CA TYR A 82 -8.44 -7.77 7.43
C TYR A 82 -6.97 -7.82 7.82
N SER A 83 -6.11 -7.16 7.03
CA SER A 83 -4.68 -7.15 7.30
C SER A 83 -4.38 -6.48 8.63
N ASP A 84 -5.06 -5.38 8.93
CA ASP A 84 -4.86 -4.69 10.20
C ASP A 84 -5.21 -5.60 11.38
N ARG A 85 -6.29 -6.35 11.23
CA ARG A 85 -6.72 -7.28 12.26
C ARG A 85 -5.69 -8.41 12.44
N GLU A 86 -5.15 -8.92 11.33
CA GLU A 86 -4.13 -9.96 11.39
C GLU A 86 -2.86 -9.47 12.03
N LEU A 87 -2.45 -8.23 11.74
CA LEU A 87 -1.27 -7.65 12.36
C LEU A 87 -1.47 -7.50 13.87
N THR A 88 -2.67 -7.08 14.27
CA THR A 88 -2.98 -6.97 15.70
C THR A 88 -2.93 -8.32 16.36
N ARG A 89 -3.46 -9.36 15.72
CA ARG A 89 -3.41 -10.72 16.26
C ARG A 89 -1.97 -11.21 16.38
N ALA A 90 -1.14 -10.93 15.38
CA ALA A 90 0.26 -11.33 15.42
C ALA A 90 0.93 -10.71 16.64
N ASP A 91 0.65 -9.43 16.89
CA ASP A 91 1.24 -8.74 18.03
C ASP A 91 0.78 -9.34 19.36
N LEU A 92 -0.51 -9.58 19.48
CA LEU A 92 -1.07 -10.11 20.73
C LEU A 92 -0.62 -11.53 21.01
N ARG A 93 -0.46 -12.35 19.95
CA ARG A 93 -0.10 -13.75 20.11
C ARG A 93 1.40 -14.00 20.00
N ASN A 94 2.17 -12.97 19.69
CA ASN A 94 3.59 -13.11 19.42
C ASN A 94 3.81 -14.22 18.39
N SER A 95 3.08 -14.14 17.28
CA SER A 95 2.99 -15.21 16.30
C SER A 95 3.35 -14.73 14.91
N ARG A 96 3.99 -15.60 14.13
CA ARG A 96 4.35 -15.28 12.75
C ARG A 96 3.31 -15.77 11.75
N THR A 97 2.37 -16.58 12.19
CA THR A 97 1.38 -17.13 11.28
C THR A 97 0.56 -16.04 10.61
N GLU A 98 0.09 -15.09 11.41
CA GLU A 98 -0.70 -13.99 10.89
C GLU A 98 0.10 -13.08 9.99
N LEU A 99 1.41 -12.95 10.27
CA LEU A 99 2.27 -12.14 9.40
C LEU A 99 2.33 -12.73 8.00
N ALA A 100 2.35 -14.05 7.89
CA ALA A 100 2.39 -14.70 6.58
C ALA A 100 1.13 -14.38 5.76
N HIS A 101 -0.02 -14.30 6.43
CA HIS A 101 -1.27 -13.97 5.74
C HIS A 101 -1.20 -12.57 5.15
N VAL A 102 -0.69 -11.62 5.93
CA VAL A 102 -0.59 -10.23 5.46
C VAL A 102 0.45 -10.12 4.36
N GLU A 103 1.56 -10.83 4.51
CA GLU A 103 2.61 -10.82 3.51
C GLU A 103 2.08 -11.29 2.16
N GLU A 104 1.29 -12.34 2.15
CA GLU A 104 0.75 -12.86 0.91
C GLU A 104 -0.15 -11.82 0.22
N ILE A 105 -1.03 -11.19 1.00
CA ILE A 105 -1.93 -10.18 0.45
C ILE A 105 -1.12 -9.00 -0.11
N MET A 106 -0.18 -8.50 0.66
CA MET A 106 0.58 -7.32 0.25
C MET A 106 1.47 -7.61 -0.94
N SER A 107 2.00 -8.84 -1.04
CA SER A 107 2.83 -9.21 -2.19
C SER A 107 2.02 -9.21 -3.47
N LYS A 108 0.79 -9.74 -3.41
CA LYS A 108 -0.07 -9.77 -4.58
C LYS A 108 -0.49 -8.36 -5.00
N LEU A 109 -0.84 -7.53 -4.02
CA LEU A 109 -1.20 -6.15 -4.31
C LEU A 109 -0.02 -5.37 -4.86
N HIS A 110 1.16 -5.59 -4.31
CA HIS A 110 2.36 -4.94 -4.81
C HIS A 110 2.60 -5.28 -6.27
N ALA A 111 2.50 -6.57 -6.61
CA ALA A 111 2.74 -7.00 -7.99
C ALA A 111 1.73 -6.36 -8.95
N ALA A 112 0.47 -6.33 -8.55
CA ALA A 112 -0.58 -5.76 -9.40
C ALA A 112 -0.37 -4.27 -9.60
N TYR A 113 -0.09 -3.53 -8.53
CA TYR A 113 0.09 -2.10 -8.62
C TYR A 113 1.39 -1.73 -9.32
N GLU A 114 2.41 -2.57 -9.21
CA GLU A 114 3.66 -2.32 -9.91
C GLU A 114 3.45 -2.38 -11.41
N THR A 115 2.69 -3.36 -11.88
CA THR A 115 2.37 -3.47 -13.30
C THR A 115 1.64 -2.22 -13.79
N VAL A 116 0.62 -1.79 -13.02
CA VAL A 116 -0.14 -0.60 -13.40
C VAL A 116 0.75 0.64 -13.38
N SER A 117 1.62 0.74 -12.39
CA SER A 117 2.51 1.88 -12.27
C SER A 117 3.43 2.00 -13.47
N LYS A 118 3.93 0.88 -13.98
CA LYS A 118 4.80 0.89 -15.16
C LYS A 118 4.04 1.32 -16.39
N GLN A 119 2.81 0.86 -16.54
CA GLN A 119 1.98 1.27 -17.65
C GLN A 119 1.68 2.76 -17.58
N ASP A 120 1.43 3.24 -16.37
CA ASP A 120 1.11 4.63 -16.15
C ASP A 120 2.31 5.52 -16.51
N GLU A 121 3.51 5.06 -16.21
CA GLU A 121 4.72 5.83 -16.51
C GLU A 121 4.97 5.93 -18.01
N SER A 122 4.49 4.98 -18.78
CA SER A 122 4.72 4.99 -20.21
C SER A 122 3.67 5.82 -20.94
N SER A 123 2.66 6.31 -20.25
CA SER A 123 1.59 7.11 -20.85
C SER A 123 1.82 8.57 -20.59
N PRO A 124 1.18 9.42 -21.37
CA PRO A 124 1.17 10.84 -21.06
C PRO A 124 0.53 11.06 -19.73
N VAL A 125 1.14 11.94 -19.06
CA VAL A 125 0.77 12.11 -17.79
C VAL A 125 -0.57 12.02 -17.46
N MET A 126 -1.24 12.39 -17.75
CA MET A 126 -2.23 12.26 -17.28
C MET A 126 -3.09 11.54 -17.41
N ALA A 127 -2.95 10.97 -17.86
CA ALA A 127 -3.79 10.09 -18.08
C ALA A 127 -4.53 9.81 -17.02
N ASN A 128 -4.52 9.65 -16.41
CA ASN A 128 -5.14 9.34 -15.72
C ASN A 128 -5.22 8.59 -14.59
N THR A 129 -5.26 9.05 -13.47
CA THR A 129 -5.43 8.38 -12.23
C THR A 129 -6.71 7.60 -12.17
N GLN A 130 -7.75 8.17 -12.66
CA GLN A 130 -9.03 7.46 -12.68
C GLN A 130 -8.97 6.21 -13.52
N THR A 131 -8.31 6.30 -14.66
CA THR A 131 -8.15 5.14 -15.50
C THR A 131 -7.39 4.04 -14.79
N VAL A 132 -6.38 4.42 -14.04
CA VAL A 132 -5.60 3.46 -13.28
C VAL A 132 -6.47 2.74 -12.26
N TYR A 133 -7.22 3.49 -11.49
CA TYR A 133 -8.09 2.87 -10.51
C TYR A 133 -9.14 1.99 -11.16
N ALA A 134 -9.71 2.48 -12.24
CA ALA A 134 -10.72 1.70 -12.93
C ALA A 134 -10.14 0.42 -13.48
N GLY A 135 -8.95 0.50 -14.08
CA GLY A 135 -8.38 -0.68 -14.66
C GLY A 135 -7.87 -1.68 -13.67
N LEU A 136 -7.54 -1.20 -12.48
CA LEU A 136 -6.92 -2.07 -11.56
C LEU A 136 -7.79 -3.13 -11.07
N THR A 137 -8.89 -2.77 -10.67
CA THR A 137 -9.65 -3.75 -10.08
C THR A 137 -10.78 -3.81 -10.84
N TYR A 138 -11.02 -2.81 -11.59
CA TYR A 138 -12.14 -2.82 -12.13
C TYR A 138 -11.95 -2.35 -13.43
N GLY A 139 -11.60 -1.63 -13.74
CA GLY A 139 -11.65 -1.14 -14.92
C GLY A 139 -12.55 -0.10 -15.05
N ARG A 140 -13.24 1.24 -14.78
CA ARG A 140 -13.89 2.44 -14.71
C ARG A 140 -14.12 3.23 -14.67
N ASN A 141 -14.10 3.99 -14.57
CA ASN A 141 -14.18 4.99 -14.16
C ASN A 141 -14.41 5.60 -13.84
N ASN A 142 -14.25 5.66 -13.60
CA ASN A 142 -14.06 6.26 -13.06
C ASN A 142 -13.70 6.89 -13.01
N LEU A 143 -13.44 6.97 -13.18
CA LEU A 143 -13.01 7.79 -12.86
C LEU A 143 -12.89 8.62 -13.22
N ASN A 144 -13.07 9.26 -13.55
CA ASN A 144 -12.96 10.28 -13.60
C ASN A 144 -13.09 11.03 -13.32
N GLU A 145 -12.84 11.38 -12.84
CA GLU A 145 -12.78 12.16 -12.41
C GLU A 145 -12.30 12.72 -12.28
N SER A 146 -12.00 12.77 -12.22
CA SER A 146 -11.57 13.41 -12.02
C SER A 146 -10.93 13.93 -12.36
N LEU A 147 -10.61 14.08 -12.76
CA LEU A 147 -10.14 14.75 -13.00
C LEU A 147 -10.35 15.51 -13.54
N ALA A 148 -10.52 15.69 -13.77
CA ALA A 148 -10.82 16.37 -14.16
C ALA A 148 -11.13 17.11 -14.12
N ASP A 149 -11.21 17.18 -13.89
CA ASP A 149 -11.53 17.81 -13.73
C ASP A 149 -11.20 18.31 -13.39
N GLN A 150 -10.81 18.13 -13.22
CA GLN A 150 -10.70 18.39 -12.84
C GLN A 150 -10.41 18.86 -12.53
N GLY A 151 -10.34 18.68 -12.65
CA GLY A 151 -10.30 18.94 -12.19
C GLY A 151 -10.08 19.17 -11.57
N SER A 152 -10.13 18.99 -11.41
CA SER A 152 -10.10 18.89 -10.68
C SER A 152 -9.95 18.61 -10.14
N SER A 153 -9.90 18.12 -9.95
CA SER A 153 -9.84 17.66 -9.34
C SER A 153 -9.79 17.23 -8.97
N ARG A 154 -9.82 16.63 -8.83
CA ARG A 154 -9.67 16.06 -8.41
C ARG A 154 -9.40 15.19 -8.12
N GLY A 155 -9.17 14.61 -8.22
CA GLY A 155 -9.05 13.65 -8.02
C GLY A 155 -8.49 13.01 -7.14
N PHE A 156 -7.94 13.13 -6.67
CA PHE A 156 -7.45 12.52 -5.88
C PHE A 156 -7.00 13.21 -4.92
N ARG A 157 -7.30 13.64 -4.57
CA ARG A 157 -7.04 14.16 -3.76
C ARG A 157 -7.02 13.55 -2.86
N VAL A 158 -6.79 13.18 -2.49
CA VAL A 158 -6.93 12.53 -1.69
C VAL A 158 -7.22 12.83 -1.18
#